data_35000bbd2de8c56baf2bd2fe6037df72
#
_entry.id   35000bbd2de8c56baf2bd2fe6037df72
#
_cell.length_a   1.000
_cell.length_b   1.000
_cell.length_c   1.000
_cell.angle_alpha   90.00
_cell.angle_beta   90.00
_cell.angle_gamma   90.00
#
_symmetry.space_group_name_H-M   'P 1'
#
loop_
_entity.id
_entity.type
_entity.pdbx_description
1 polymer ?
#
loop_
_entity_poly.entity_id
_entity_poly.type
_entity_poly.pdbx_seq_one_letter_code
_entity_poly.pdbx_strand_id
1 'polypeptide(L)'
;MAIQFNLTVTDRIRVGTETLGDGSVQTDCIGAVVCIAKATDMDTGEVASTDPWVTLDLSELTADDYVALDALTGLPQRAIDQLTAWGQEQQAGLEAQLQARAGAPKEQVAPWAD
;
A
#
# COMPACT_ATOMS: atom_id res chain seq x y z
N MET A 1 -18.00 -5.91 -14.13
CA MET A 1 -17.05 -6.49 -13.15
C MET A 1 -17.06 -5.64 -11.88
N ALA A 2 -17.39 -6.23 -10.74
CA ALA A 2 -17.40 -5.54 -9.46
C ALA A 2 -16.07 -5.80 -8.77
N ILE A 3 -15.28 -4.76 -8.53
CA ILE A 3 -13.96 -4.87 -7.92
C ILE A 3 -13.97 -4.15 -6.58
N GLN A 4 -13.56 -4.86 -5.52
CA GLN A 4 -13.33 -4.30 -4.20
C GLN A 4 -11.84 -4.05 -4.03
N PHE A 5 -11.47 -2.85 -3.58
CA PHE A 5 -10.09 -2.47 -3.33
C PHE A 5 -9.86 -2.20 -1.85
N ASN A 6 -8.79 -2.78 -1.30
CA ASN A 6 -8.42 -2.62 0.10
C ASN A 6 -6.93 -2.30 0.24
N LEU A 7 -6.62 -1.46 1.23
CA LEU A 7 -5.26 -1.20 1.69
C LEU A 7 -5.13 -1.65 3.13
N THR A 8 -4.07 -2.40 3.43
CA THR A 8 -3.81 -2.88 4.79
C THR A 8 -2.33 -2.68 5.12
N VAL A 9 -2.04 -1.93 6.17
CA VAL A 9 -0.67 -1.79 6.69
C VAL A 9 -0.40 -2.97 7.61
N THR A 10 0.64 -3.75 7.29
CA THR A 10 0.98 -4.96 8.02
C THR A 10 2.23 -4.82 8.88
N ASP A 11 3.09 -3.87 8.57
CA ASP A 11 4.33 -3.66 9.32
C ASP A 11 4.84 -2.23 9.15
N ARG A 12 5.73 -1.83 10.03
CA ARG A 12 6.41 -0.55 10.00
C ARG A 12 7.92 -0.79 9.92
N ILE A 13 8.59 -0.03 9.07
CA ILE A 13 10.00 -0.23 8.76
C ILE A 13 10.80 0.94 9.34
N ARG A 14 11.81 0.62 10.15
CA ARG A 14 12.73 1.61 10.68
C ARG A 14 13.87 1.84 9.69
N VAL A 15 14.17 3.11 9.44
CA VAL A 15 15.15 3.51 8.42
C VAL A 15 16.39 4.20 9.01
N GLY A 16 16.41 4.47 10.32
CA GLY A 16 17.51 5.14 11.00
C GLY A 16 17.12 6.51 11.50
N THR A 17 18.10 7.39 11.72
CA THR A 17 17.87 8.73 12.24
C THR A 17 17.38 9.65 11.13
N GLU A 18 16.24 10.29 11.34
CA GLU A 18 15.62 11.18 10.35
C GLU A 18 15.10 12.45 11.00
N THR A 19 15.00 13.52 10.19
CA THR A 19 14.43 14.81 10.63
C THR A 19 13.02 14.92 10.04
N LEU A 20 12.05 15.24 10.91
CA LEU A 20 10.67 15.45 10.52
C LEU A 20 10.45 16.87 9.97
N GLY A 21 9.26 17.13 9.45
CA GLY A 21 8.95 18.41 8.83
C GLY A 21 8.94 19.59 9.77
N ASP A 22 8.76 19.37 11.07
CA ASP A 22 8.82 20.41 12.11
C ASP A 22 10.24 20.62 12.67
N GLY A 23 11.25 19.95 12.12
CA GLY A 23 12.63 20.04 12.57
C GLY A 23 12.99 19.09 13.69
N SER A 24 12.05 18.32 14.23
CA SER A 24 12.35 17.31 15.25
C SER A 24 13.14 16.16 14.64
N VAL A 25 14.03 15.55 15.45
CA VAL A 25 14.89 14.45 15.03
C VAL A 25 14.46 13.19 15.76
N GLN A 26 14.30 12.10 15.02
CA GLN A 26 13.95 10.79 15.57
C GLN A 26 15.05 9.79 15.28
N THR A 27 15.51 9.07 16.31
CA THR A 27 16.41 7.93 16.18
C THR A 27 15.57 6.66 15.94
N ASP A 28 16.10 5.71 15.18
CA ASP A 28 15.34 4.52 14.79
C ASP A 28 13.95 4.87 14.23
N CYS A 29 13.92 5.91 13.40
CA CYS A 29 12.68 6.46 12.87
C CYS A 29 11.98 5.47 11.93
N ILE A 30 10.66 5.37 12.07
CA ILE A 30 9.83 4.66 11.10
C ILE A 30 9.68 5.58 9.88
N GLY A 31 10.24 5.16 8.75
CA GLY A 31 10.22 5.95 7.51
C GLY A 31 9.50 5.26 6.37
N ALA A 32 9.04 4.02 6.59
CA ALA A 32 8.32 3.26 5.58
C ALA A 32 7.35 2.30 6.27
N VAL A 33 6.38 1.83 5.52
CA VAL A 33 5.43 0.80 5.97
C VAL A 33 5.32 -0.26 4.90
N VAL A 34 4.99 -1.50 5.30
CA VAL A 34 4.57 -2.54 4.38
C VAL A 34 3.07 -2.43 4.24
N CYS A 35 2.61 -2.14 3.04
CA CYS A 35 1.20 -1.92 2.78
C CYS A 35 0.71 -2.85 1.67
N ILE A 36 -0.24 -3.70 1.99
CA ILE A 36 -0.87 -4.57 1.01
C ILE A 36 -1.96 -3.80 0.30
N ALA A 37 -1.83 -3.67 -1.01
CA ALA A 37 -2.90 -3.20 -1.88
C ALA A 37 -3.51 -4.42 -2.56
N LYS A 38 -4.82 -4.61 -2.41
CA LYS A 38 -5.51 -5.79 -2.89
C LYS A 38 -6.79 -5.40 -3.61
N ALA A 39 -6.92 -5.85 -4.85
CA ALA A 39 -8.14 -5.72 -5.64
C ALA A 39 -8.74 -7.12 -5.83
N THR A 40 -10.02 -7.26 -5.53
CA THR A 40 -10.75 -8.53 -5.65
C THR A 40 -11.90 -8.39 -6.62
N ASP A 41 -11.96 -9.27 -7.60
CA ASP A 41 -13.14 -9.39 -8.47
C ASP A 41 -14.22 -10.13 -7.67
N MET A 42 -15.27 -9.43 -7.32
CA MET A 42 -16.35 -9.98 -6.49
C MET A 42 -17.20 -10.99 -7.21
N ASP A 43 -17.13 -11.03 -8.55
CA ASP A 43 -17.90 -11.99 -9.35
C ASP A 43 -17.20 -13.34 -9.45
N THR A 44 -15.87 -13.35 -9.54
CA THR A 44 -15.08 -14.57 -9.74
C THR A 44 -14.25 -14.99 -8.54
N GLY A 45 -14.02 -14.07 -7.61
CA GLY A 45 -13.13 -14.28 -6.48
C GLY A 45 -11.65 -14.13 -6.79
N GLU A 46 -11.27 -13.77 -8.01
CA GLU A 46 -9.89 -13.53 -8.36
C GLU A 46 -9.32 -12.31 -7.64
N VAL A 47 -8.04 -12.38 -7.30
CA VAL A 47 -7.34 -11.35 -6.55
C VAL A 47 -6.06 -10.94 -7.26
N ALA A 48 -5.81 -9.64 -7.32
CA ALA A 48 -4.52 -9.07 -7.66
C ALA A 48 -4.04 -8.25 -6.47
N SER A 49 -2.79 -8.42 -6.06
CA SER A 49 -2.27 -7.72 -4.89
C SER A 49 -0.79 -7.38 -5.06
N THR A 50 -0.36 -6.38 -4.29
CA THR A 50 1.04 -6.00 -4.16
C THR A 50 1.28 -5.56 -2.71
N ASP A 51 2.49 -5.82 -2.18
CA ASP A 51 2.84 -5.54 -0.80
C ASP A 51 4.24 -4.93 -0.65
N PRO A 52 4.59 -3.91 -1.46
CA PRO A 52 5.91 -3.30 -1.35
C PRO A 52 6.03 -2.42 -0.11
N TRP A 53 7.27 -2.03 0.18
CA TRP A 53 7.51 -0.95 1.11
C TRP A 53 7.01 0.35 0.50
N VAL A 54 6.26 1.11 1.28
CA VAL A 54 5.83 2.46 0.91
C VAL A 54 6.63 3.43 1.76
N THR A 55 7.53 4.17 1.13
CA THR A 55 8.33 5.18 1.83
C THR A 55 7.45 6.37 2.17
N LEU A 56 7.48 6.78 3.44
CA LEU A 56 6.74 7.95 3.90
C LEU A 56 7.58 9.21 3.66
N ASP A 57 6.93 10.29 3.28
CA ASP A 57 7.57 11.59 3.20
C ASP A 57 7.58 12.21 4.61
N LEU A 58 8.71 12.07 5.29
CA LEU A 58 8.86 12.52 6.67
C LEU A 58 8.85 14.06 6.78
N SER A 59 9.09 14.77 5.68
CA SER A 59 9.02 16.23 5.66
C SER A 59 7.60 16.75 5.86
N GLU A 60 6.59 15.92 5.67
CA GLU A 60 5.19 16.26 5.90
C GLU A 60 4.69 15.90 7.30
N LEU A 61 5.52 15.21 8.11
CA LEU A 61 5.13 14.74 9.44
C LEU A 61 5.70 15.63 10.53
N THR A 62 4.96 15.76 11.63
CA THR A 62 5.40 16.45 12.85
C THR A 62 5.75 15.42 13.92
N ALA A 63 6.35 15.90 15.03
CA ALA A 63 6.63 15.03 16.18
C ALA A 63 5.36 14.38 16.74
N ASP A 64 4.23 15.10 16.73
CA ASP A 64 2.96 14.57 17.19
C ASP A 64 2.45 13.45 16.26
N ASP A 65 2.59 13.63 14.96
CA ASP A 65 2.26 12.58 13.99
C ASP A 65 3.10 11.33 14.22
N TYR A 66 4.38 11.51 14.53
CA TYR A 66 5.30 10.41 14.76
C TYR A 66 4.95 9.61 16.02
N VAL A 67 4.42 10.25 17.05
CA VAL A 67 3.99 9.55 18.28
C VAL A 67 2.95 8.49 17.96
N ALA A 68 1.94 8.81 17.15
CA ALA A 68 0.93 7.85 16.74
C ALA A 68 1.53 6.72 15.90
N LEU A 69 2.45 7.06 15.00
CA LEU A 69 3.11 6.08 14.13
C LEU A 69 3.99 5.12 14.93
N ASP A 70 4.80 5.64 15.85
CA ASP A 70 5.73 4.83 16.66
C ASP A 70 4.99 3.95 17.66
N ALA A 71 3.93 4.47 18.27
CA ALA A 71 3.15 3.73 19.26
C ALA A 71 2.31 2.59 18.65
N LEU A 72 2.26 2.49 17.35
CA LEU A 72 1.50 1.49 16.60
C LEU A 72 -0.01 1.54 16.90
N THR A 73 -0.49 2.67 17.41
CA THR A 73 -1.91 2.87 17.76
C THR A 73 -2.76 3.27 16.55
N GLY A 74 -2.12 3.54 15.42
CA GLY A 74 -2.78 3.95 14.21
C GLY A 74 -1.81 4.70 13.30
N LEU A 75 -2.35 5.32 12.27
CA LEU A 75 -1.58 6.16 11.38
C LEU A 75 -2.08 7.60 11.50
N PRO A 76 -1.17 8.59 11.55
CA PRO A 76 -1.58 9.98 11.49
C PRO A 76 -2.19 10.29 10.12
N GLN A 77 -3.08 11.29 10.06
CA GLN A 77 -3.82 11.60 8.84
C GLN A 77 -2.90 11.85 7.64
N ARG A 78 -1.76 12.51 7.87
CA ARG A 78 -0.81 12.80 6.79
C ARG A 78 -0.18 11.53 6.21
N ALA A 79 0.10 10.54 7.04
CA ALA A 79 0.57 9.24 6.58
C ALA A 79 -0.54 8.50 5.81
N ILE A 80 -1.77 8.58 6.30
CA ILE A 80 -2.94 8.01 5.59
C ILE A 80 -3.09 8.65 4.22
N ASP A 81 -2.93 9.96 4.11
CA ASP A 81 -3.03 10.68 2.84
C ASP A 81 -1.95 10.21 1.84
N GLN A 82 -0.73 10.01 2.31
CA GLN A 82 0.36 9.50 1.47
C GLN A 82 0.05 8.08 0.98
N LEU A 83 -0.42 7.21 1.87
CA LEU A 83 -0.79 5.84 1.53
C LEU A 83 -2.00 5.80 0.60
N THR A 84 -2.95 6.70 0.77
CA THR A 84 -4.11 6.80 -0.11
C THR A 84 -3.70 7.18 -1.52
N ALA A 85 -2.81 8.16 -1.67
CA ALA A 85 -2.28 8.56 -2.98
C ALA A 85 -1.52 7.40 -3.65
N TRP A 86 -0.66 6.70 -2.91
CA TRP A 86 0.03 5.53 -3.41
C TRP A 86 -0.97 4.43 -3.81
N GLY A 87 -1.98 4.19 -2.98
CA GLY A 87 -3.00 3.16 -3.21
C GLY A 87 -3.80 3.43 -4.48
N GLN A 88 -4.11 4.69 -4.77
CA GLN A 88 -4.81 5.05 -6.01
C GLN A 88 -4.02 4.67 -7.25
N GLU A 89 -2.70 4.84 -7.21
CA GLU A 89 -1.83 4.39 -8.30
C GLU A 89 -1.84 2.88 -8.44
N GLN A 90 -1.78 2.16 -7.31
CA GLN A 90 -1.81 0.70 -7.31
C GLN A 90 -3.15 0.16 -7.78
N GLN A 91 -4.24 0.81 -7.39
CA GLN A 91 -5.59 0.39 -7.73
C GLN A 91 -5.78 0.27 -9.24
N ALA A 92 -5.38 1.29 -9.99
CA ALA A 92 -5.51 1.28 -11.45
C ALA A 92 -4.77 0.10 -12.08
N GLY A 93 -3.54 -0.18 -11.62
CA GLY A 93 -2.74 -1.29 -12.12
C GLY A 93 -3.33 -2.66 -11.76
N LEU A 94 -3.80 -2.81 -10.54
CA LEU A 94 -4.39 -4.08 -10.07
C LEU A 94 -5.72 -4.36 -10.76
N GLU A 95 -6.56 -3.35 -10.94
CA GLU A 95 -7.81 -3.49 -11.68
C GLU A 95 -7.56 -3.86 -13.14
N ALA A 96 -6.54 -3.26 -13.77
CA ALA A 96 -6.14 -3.60 -15.12
C ALA A 96 -5.70 -5.06 -15.24
N GLN A 97 -4.97 -5.58 -14.23
CA GLN A 97 -4.59 -7.00 -14.20
C GLN A 97 -5.81 -7.91 -14.13
N LEU A 98 -6.79 -7.59 -13.30
CA LEU A 98 -8.02 -8.38 -13.19
C LEU A 98 -8.83 -8.33 -14.48
N GLN A 99 -8.93 -7.16 -15.10
CA GLN A 99 -9.64 -7.00 -16.36
C GLN A 99 -8.96 -7.80 -17.49
N ALA A 100 -7.64 -7.80 -17.54
CA ALA A 100 -6.89 -8.58 -18.52
C ALA A 100 -7.12 -10.07 -18.34
N ARG A 101 -7.18 -10.56 -17.09
CA ARG A 101 -7.48 -11.97 -16.81
C ARG A 101 -8.90 -12.33 -17.21
N ALA A 102 -9.86 -11.46 -16.92
CA ALA A 102 -11.25 -11.69 -17.26
C ALA A 102 -11.50 -11.71 -18.78
N GLY A 103 -10.73 -10.91 -19.52
CA GLY A 103 -10.84 -10.84 -20.97
C GLY A 103 -10.06 -11.91 -21.73
N ALA A 104 -9.19 -12.68 -21.05
CA ALA A 104 -8.36 -13.69 -21.69
C ALA A 104 -9.13 -15.00 -21.86
N PRO A 105 -9.13 -15.61 -23.05
CA PRO A 105 -9.66 -16.95 -23.22
C PRO A 105 -8.88 -17.95 -22.39
N LYS A 106 -9.57 -18.90 -21.76
CA LYS A 106 -8.95 -19.88 -20.85
C LYS A 106 -7.91 -20.75 -21.56
N GLU A 107 -8.14 -21.11 -22.78
CA GLU A 107 -7.23 -21.94 -23.57
C GLU A 107 -5.91 -21.21 -23.87
N GLN A 108 -5.86 -19.91 -23.79
CA GLN A 108 -4.62 -19.15 -23.92
C GLN A 108 -3.81 -19.09 -22.64
N VAL A 109 -4.46 -19.31 -21.49
CA VAL A 109 -3.83 -19.20 -20.20
C VAL A 109 -2.95 -20.40 -19.88
N ALA A 110 -3.31 -21.57 -20.39
CA ALA A 110 -2.62 -22.82 -20.08
C ALA A 110 -2.31 -23.61 -21.35
N PRO A 111 -1.42 -23.13 -22.23
CA PRO A 111 -1.10 -23.83 -23.48
C PRO A 111 -0.46 -25.19 -23.25
N TRP A 112 0.18 -25.40 -22.10
CA TRP A 112 0.79 -26.69 -21.75
C TRP A 112 -0.23 -27.72 -21.27
N ALA A 113 -1.46 -27.33 -21.05
CA ALA A 113 -2.51 -28.21 -20.55
C ALA A 113 -3.23 -29.02 -21.63
N ASP A 114 -2.77 -28.93 -22.84
CA ASP A 114 -3.34 -29.61 -23.99
C ASP A 114 -3.35 -31.14 -23.84
#